data_332e96f2892830e01f275d4868813f74
#
_entry.id   332e96f2892830e01f275d4868813f74
#
_cell.length_a   1.000
_cell.length_b   1.000
_cell.length_c   1.000
_cell.angle_alpha   90.00
_cell.angle_beta   90.00
_cell.angle_gamma   90.00
#
_symmetry.space_group_name_H-M   'P 1'
#
loop_
_entity.id
_entity.type
_entity.pdbx_description
1 polymer ?
#
loop_
_entity_poly.entity_id
_entity_poly.type
_entity_poly.pdbx_seq_one_letter_code
_entity_poly.pdbx_strand_id
1 'polypeptide(L)'
;MNLSFSTRGWSDLSWEQLLDAALDMKFTGIEVYNLWKFPWLTDRGGPFHPHKIAATVRQLKDLKLKIPCLDTSLDLSDCILSDTLMAQMLHAAHDLQVPYVVAWASMGDAEGLAVLKENLEGILPLAEELGVCVLIKTSGIFADTAYLRSFLEGYASDWLGALWDMHHPYRDFGESADTTIKNLGTYVKHVHLRDSDDKDTYNLIGEGNLPVSDMMRALSSINYDGFISLEWKPEWMEDLQDREIIFPHFVNYMSRFHSTRTRKKSLYYNHDGTGQYVWKKDDLIDLTFPQVLDRMVEEFPDQYAFKYTTLDYTRTYAEFREDVDNFARALVSLGVKPGSKVAIWATNVPA
;
A
#
# COMPACT_ATOMS: atom_id res chain seq x y z
N MET A 1 -8.90 2.85 3.42
CA MET A 1 -7.59 2.47 4.00
C MET A 1 -7.84 1.64 5.23
N ASN A 2 -7.11 0.55 5.39
CA ASN A 2 -7.21 -0.38 6.51
C ASN A 2 -6.01 -0.16 7.44
N LEU A 3 -6.21 -0.32 8.74
CA LEU A 3 -5.14 -0.17 9.72
C LEU A 3 -4.66 -1.54 10.18
N SER A 4 -3.35 -1.71 10.27
CA SER A 4 -2.66 -2.85 10.84
C SER A 4 -1.50 -2.39 11.71
N PHE A 5 -0.93 -3.30 12.45
CA PHE A 5 0.32 -3.10 13.16
C PHE A 5 1.27 -4.27 12.88
N SER A 6 2.57 -3.99 12.91
CA SER A 6 3.59 -5.01 12.77
C SER A 6 3.87 -5.68 14.12
N THR A 7 3.96 -7.01 14.13
CA THR A 7 4.32 -7.76 15.36
C THR A 7 5.75 -7.53 15.82
N ARG A 8 6.53 -6.73 15.07
CA ARG A 8 7.91 -6.40 15.39
C ARG A 8 8.10 -5.79 16.78
N GLY A 9 7.17 -4.94 17.18
CA GLY A 9 7.22 -4.23 18.46
C GLY A 9 6.69 -5.03 19.65
N TRP A 10 6.03 -6.19 19.41
CA TRP A 10 5.30 -6.95 20.43
C TRP A 10 5.58 -8.44 20.32
N SER A 11 6.87 -8.77 20.26
CA SER A 11 7.35 -10.14 20.08
C SER A 11 7.15 -11.04 21.32
N ASP A 12 6.82 -10.46 22.44
CA ASP A 12 6.51 -11.13 23.72
C ASP A 12 5.04 -11.58 23.81
N LEU A 13 4.17 -11.12 22.90
CA LEU A 13 2.76 -11.48 22.93
C LEU A 13 2.50 -12.82 22.24
N SER A 14 1.57 -13.59 22.81
CA SER A 14 1.00 -14.76 22.15
C SER A 14 0.13 -14.34 20.96
N TRP A 15 -0.16 -15.31 20.07
CA TRP A 15 -1.06 -15.06 18.95
C TRP A 15 -2.44 -14.60 19.38
N GLU A 16 -2.99 -15.21 20.42
CA GLU A 16 -4.28 -14.85 21.01
C GLU A 16 -4.28 -13.42 21.53
N GLN A 17 -3.20 -13.02 22.22
CA GLN A 17 -3.06 -11.64 22.73
C GLN A 17 -2.93 -10.62 21.59
N LEU A 18 -2.28 -10.99 20.47
CA LEU A 18 -2.22 -10.13 19.27
C LEU A 18 -3.59 -9.98 18.61
N LEU A 19 -4.39 -11.07 18.54
CA LEU A 19 -5.76 -11.02 18.02
C LEU A 19 -6.66 -10.16 18.91
N ASP A 20 -6.61 -10.33 20.24
CA ASP A 20 -7.39 -9.55 21.20
C ASP A 20 -7.02 -8.06 21.09
N ALA A 21 -5.74 -7.73 21.06
CA ALA A 21 -5.29 -6.34 20.88
C ALA A 21 -5.78 -5.72 19.55
N ALA A 22 -5.76 -6.50 18.46
CA ALA A 22 -6.28 -6.03 17.18
C ALA A 22 -7.77 -5.71 17.24
N LEU A 23 -8.56 -6.59 17.86
CA LEU A 23 -10.01 -6.41 17.98
C LEU A 23 -10.37 -5.23 18.89
N ASP A 24 -9.75 -5.14 20.07
CA ASP A 24 -10.01 -4.10 21.07
C ASP A 24 -9.71 -2.70 20.50
N MET A 25 -8.65 -2.58 19.71
CA MET A 25 -8.21 -1.32 19.11
C MET A 25 -8.77 -1.09 17.70
N LYS A 26 -9.64 -1.99 17.21
CA LYS A 26 -10.30 -1.88 15.90
C LYS A 26 -9.32 -1.88 14.70
N PHE A 27 -8.20 -2.55 14.83
CA PHE A 27 -7.39 -2.88 13.67
C PHE A 27 -8.12 -3.90 12.79
N THR A 28 -7.82 -3.86 11.51
CA THR A 28 -8.36 -4.82 10.53
C THR A 28 -7.29 -5.79 10.02
N GLY A 29 -6.05 -5.62 10.50
CA GLY A 29 -4.94 -6.49 10.12
C GLY A 29 -3.84 -6.55 11.18
N ILE A 30 -3.07 -7.64 11.10
CA ILE A 30 -1.85 -7.88 11.88
C ILE A 30 -0.77 -8.27 10.89
N GLU A 31 0.27 -7.44 10.76
CA GLU A 31 1.43 -7.77 9.95
C GLU A 31 2.37 -8.66 10.75
N VAL A 32 2.76 -9.78 10.17
CA VAL A 32 3.65 -10.74 10.83
C VAL A 32 5.10 -10.45 10.44
N TYR A 33 5.89 -10.01 11.41
CA TYR A 33 7.30 -9.73 11.23
C TYR A 33 8.14 -10.95 11.57
N ASN A 34 9.03 -11.32 10.67
CA ASN A 34 10.04 -12.36 10.80
C ASN A 34 9.51 -13.65 11.46
N LEU A 35 8.56 -14.30 10.78
CA LEU A 35 7.86 -15.50 11.23
C LEU A 35 8.80 -16.56 11.84
N TRP A 36 10.00 -16.71 11.27
CA TRP A 36 10.97 -17.72 11.67
C TRP A 36 11.75 -17.36 12.95
N LYS A 37 11.76 -16.08 13.34
CA LYS A 37 12.34 -15.64 14.62
C LYS A 37 11.46 -16.03 15.82
N PHE A 38 10.19 -16.35 15.55
CA PHE A 38 9.20 -16.70 16.55
C PHE A 38 8.72 -18.16 16.39
N PRO A 39 9.53 -19.17 16.86
CA PRO A 39 9.18 -20.58 16.72
C PRO A 39 7.79 -20.93 17.24
N TRP A 40 7.31 -20.27 18.28
CA TRP A 40 5.98 -20.49 18.84
C TRP A 40 4.83 -20.25 17.84
N LEU A 41 5.04 -19.50 16.76
CA LEU A 41 4.08 -19.35 15.66
C LEU A 41 4.05 -20.59 14.75
N THR A 42 5.20 -21.22 14.51
CA THR A 42 5.37 -22.31 13.54
C THR A 42 5.54 -23.70 14.18
N ASP A 43 5.79 -23.76 15.48
CA ASP A 43 5.91 -25.02 16.23
C ASP A 43 4.60 -25.81 16.16
N ARG A 44 4.65 -27.11 16.51
CA ARG A 44 3.50 -28.03 16.47
C ARG A 44 2.26 -27.52 17.22
N GLY A 45 2.44 -26.68 18.22
CA GLY A 45 1.38 -25.99 18.94
C GLY A 45 0.95 -24.67 18.33
N GLY A 46 1.76 -24.09 17.47
CA GLY A 46 1.61 -22.72 16.94
C GLY A 46 0.53 -22.57 15.89
N PRO A 47 0.00 -21.34 15.74
CA PRO A 47 -1.10 -21.03 14.81
C PRO A 47 -0.74 -21.25 13.34
N PHE A 48 0.55 -21.13 12.99
CA PHE A 48 1.04 -21.24 11.61
C PHE A 48 1.71 -22.57 11.30
N HIS A 49 1.60 -23.53 12.21
CA HIS A 49 2.01 -24.91 11.92
C HIS A 49 1.09 -25.52 10.83
N PRO A 50 1.59 -26.30 9.87
CA PRO A 50 0.82 -26.85 8.75
C PRO A 50 -0.52 -27.50 9.15
N HIS A 51 -0.58 -28.17 10.31
CA HIS A 51 -1.82 -28.76 10.81
C HIS A 51 -2.85 -27.74 11.32
N LYS A 52 -2.46 -26.49 11.59
CA LYS A 52 -3.32 -25.45 12.16
C LYS A 52 -3.62 -24.31 11.20
N ILE A 53 -2.86 -24.12 10.13
CA ILE A 53 -3.00 -23.02 9.20
C ILE A 53 -4.47 -22.85 8.76
N ALA A 54 -5.13 -23.94 8.35
CA ALA A 54 -6.52 -23.87 7.90
C ALA A 54 -7.50 -23.43 9.02
N ALA A 55 -7.20 -23.73 10.28
CA ALA A 55 -7.99 -23.26 11.41
C ALA A 55 -7.72 -21.77 11.67
N THR A 56 -6.45 -21.36 11.63
CA THR A 56 -6.03 -19.96 11.79
C THR A 56 -6.63 -19.07 10.71
N VAL A 57 -6.61 -19.49 9.45
CA VAL A 57 -7.23 -18.76 8.34
C VAL A 57 -8.74 -18.59 8.58
N ARG A 58 -9.44 -19.64 9.04
CA ARG A 58 -10.86 -19.53 9.39
C ARG A 58 -11.08 -18.58 10.56
N GLN A 59 -10.27 -18.67 11.62
CA GLN A 59 -10.34 -17.77 12.78
C GLN A 59 -10.17 -16.31 12.36
N LEU A 60 -9.18 -16.00 11.56
CA LEU A 60 -8.96 -14.65 11.04
C LEU A 60 -10.16 -14.14 10.23
N LYS A 61 -10.74 -15.00 9.39
CA LYS A 61 -11.93 -14.67 8.60
C LYS A 61 -13.15 -14.39 9.50
N ASP A 62 -13.39 -15.22 10.52
CA ASP A 62 -14.48 -15.06 11.46
C ASP A 62 -14.34 -13.75 12.28
N LEU A 63 -13.11 -13.41 12.64
CA LEU A 63 -12.78 -12.16 13.32
C LEU A 63 -12.71 -10.94 12.38
N LYS A 64 -12.80 -11.14 11.06
CA LYS A 64 -12.63 -10.12 10.01
C LYS A 64 -11.26 -9.45 10.07
N LEU A 65 -10.26 -10.18 10.52
CA LEU A 65 -8.86 -9.76 10.51
C LEU A 65 -8.15 -10.35 9.30
N LYS A 66 -7.09 -9.67 8.84
CA LYS A 66 -6.22 -10.13 7.75
C LYS A 66 -4.76 -10.06 8.19
N ILE A 67 -3.93 -10.87 7.57
CA ILE A 67 -2.48 -10.65 7.57
C ILE A 67 -2.15 -9.96 6.24
N PRO A 68 -1.83 -8.65 6.26
CA PRO A 68 -1.58 -7.91 5.01
C PRO A 68 -0.29 -8.35 4.33
N CYS A 69 0.74 -8.69 5.08
CA CYS A 69 2.01 -9.20 4.56
C CYS A 69 2.79 -9.99 5.62
N LEU A 70 3.75 -10.78 5.16
CA LEU A 70 4.83 -11.35 5.97
C LEU A 70 6.08 -10.51 5.73
N ASP A 71 6.53 -9.73 6.71
CA ASP A 71 7.83 -9.06 6.66
C ASP A 71 8.91 -10.05 7.10
N THR A 72 9.75 -10.48 6.17
CA THR A 72 10.80 -11.47 6.42
C THR A 72 12.03 -10.90 7.11
N SER A 73 12.19 -9.57 7.08
CA SER A 73 13.42 -8.87 7.46
C SER A 73 14.68 -9.34 6.71
N LEU A 74 14.52 -10.02 5.58
CA LEU A 74 15.66 -10.50 4.79
C LEU A 74 16.23 -9.39 3.94
N ASP A 75 17.54 -9.28 3.98
CA ASP A 75 18.32 -8.46 3.07
C ASP A 75 18.68 -9.31 1.83
N LEU A 76 18.05 -8.98 0.72
CA LEU A 76 18.26 -9.71 -0.54
C LEU A 76 19.60 -9.38 -1.20
N SER A 77 20.35 -8.38 -0.71
CA SER A 77 21.63 -7.96 -1.25
C SER A 77 22.85 -8.45 -0.46
N ASP A 78 22.64 -9.04 0.74
CA ASP A 78 23.70 -9.45 1.65
C ASP A 78 24.33 -10.79 1.23
N CYS A 79 23.48 -11.80 0.99
CA CYS A 79 23.93 -13.13 0.58
C CYS A 79 22.91 -13.84 -0.30
N ILE A 80 23.40 -14.82 -1.08
CA ILE A 80 22.51 -15.70 -1.86
C ILE A 80 21.69 -16.56 -0.91
N LEU A 81 20.38 -16.47 -1.01
CA LEU A 81 19.44 -17.23 -0.21
C LEU A 81 19.35 -18.68 -0.73
N SER A 82 19.17 -19.62 0.19
CA SER A 82 18.90 -20.99 -0.25
C SER A 82 17.48 -21.10 -0.85
N ASP A 83 17.33 -21.92 -1.89
CA ASP A 83 16.03 -22.21 -2.50
C ASP A 83 15.00 -22.68 -1.48
N THR A 84 15.46 -23.45 -0.47
CA THR A 84 14.59 -23.94 0.60
C THR A 84 14.01 -22.81 1.44
N LEU A 85 14.80 -21.80 1.79
CA LEU A 85 14.34 -20.66 2.59
C LEU A 85 13.35 -19.82 1.80
N MET A 86 13.66 -19.52 0.51
CA MET A 86 12.78 -18.79 -0.38
C MET A 86 11.44 -19.50 -0.55
N ALA A 87 11.48 -20.81 -0.82
CA ALA A 87 10.29 -21.63 -0.96
C ALA A 87 9.45 -21.64 0.33
N GLN A 88 10.07 -21.80 1.49
CA GLN A 88 9.36 -21.79 2.78
C GLN A 88 8.61 -20.48 3.01
N MET A 89 9.20 -19.33 2.69
CA MET A 89 8.56 -18.03 2.87
C MET A 89 7.32 -17.88 1.98
N LEU A 90 7.47 -18.21 0.70
CA LEU A 90 6.39 -18.08 -0.27
C LEU A 90 5.26 -19.08 -0.01
N HIS A 91 5.58 -20.33 0.31
CA HIS A 91 4.58 -21.34 0.71
C HIS A 91 3.84 -20.94 1.99
N ALA A 92 4.54 -20.41 3.00
CA ALA A 92 3.89 -19.93 4.21
C ALA A 92 2.90 -18.80 3.92
N ALA A 93 3.27 -17.85 3.06
CA ALA A 93 2.37 -16.78 2.63
C ALA A 93 1.16 -17.32 1.86
N HIS A 94 1.39 -18.23 0.89
CA HIS A 94 0.33 -18.87 0.13
C HIS A 94 -0.66 -19.62 1.03
N ASP A 95 -0.16 -20.48 1.92
CA ASP A 95 -0.99 -21.30 2.80
C ASP A 95 -1.80 -20.46 3.80
N LEU A 96 -1.23 -19.36 4.27
CA LEU A 96 -1.89 -18.38 5.14
C LEU A 96 -2.82 -17.41 4.38
N GLN A 97 -2.89 -17.50 3.04
CA GLN A 97 -3.61 -16.58 2.17
C GLN A 97 -3.13 -15.12 2.33
N VAL A 98 -1.84 -14.95 2.54
CA VAL A 98 -1.18 -13.63 2.65
C VAL A 98 -0.69 -13.21 1.27
N PRO A 99 -1.09 -12.03 0.76
CA PRO A 99 -0.79 -11.63 -0.62
C PRO A 99 0.66 -11.19 -0.84
N TYR A 100 1.38 -10.83 0.23
CA TYR A 100 2.68 -10.17 0.11
C TYR A 100 3.72 -10.77 1.05
N VAL A 101 4.93 -10.93 0.53
CA VAL A 101 6.15 -11.18 1.31
C VAL A 101 7.07 -9.97 1.13
N VAL A 102 7.59 -9.44 2.24
CA VAL A 102 8.40 -8.22 2.25
C VAL A 102 9.86 -8.56 2.50
N ALA A 103 10.73 -7.95 1.71
CA ALA A 103 12.18 -7.99 1.87
C ALA A 103 12.79 -6.60 1.60
N TRP A 104 14.07 -6.42 1.85
CA TRP A 104 14.79 -5.18 1.62
C TRP A 104 16.16 -5.42 1.00
N ALA A 105 16.90 -4.34 0.69
CA ALA A 105 18.26 -4.43 0.19
C ALA A 105 19.09 -3.27 0.78
N SER A 106 20.23 -3.60 1.38
CA SER A 106 21.13 -2.62 2.00
C SER A 106 22.31 -2.24 1.11
N MET A 107 22.82 -3.19 0.30
CA MET A 107 24.07 -3.05 -0.46
C MET A 107 23.80 -2.62 -1.90
N GLY A 108 24.38 -1.47 -2.27
CA GLY A 108 24.22 -0.86 -3.60
C GLY A 108 25.44 -0.98 -4.50
N ASP A 109 26.50 -1.66 -4.07
CA ASP A 109 27.67 -1.93 -4.90
C ASP A 109 27.39 -3.04 -5.94
N ALA A 110 28.34 -3.28 -6.83
CA ALA A 110 28.17 -4.24 -7.91
C ALA A 110 27.95 -5.68 -7.41
N GLU A 111 28.54 -6.03 -6.26
CA GLU A 111 28.40 -7.36 -5.67
C GLU A 111 27.02 -7.53 -5.04
N GLY A 112 26.58 -6.62 -4.20
CA GLY A 112 25.24 -6.64 -3.58
C GLY A 112 24.12 -6.60 -4.62
N LEU A 113 24.27 -5.82 -5.68
CA LEU A 113 23.29 -5.80 -6.79
C LEU A 113 23.27 -7.11 -7.59
N ALA A 114 24.39 -7.80 -7.73
CA ALA A 114 24.44 -9.11 -8.38
C ALA A 114 23.71 -10.15 -7.52
N VAL A 115 23.97 -10.17 -6.19
CA VAL A 115 23.30 -11.04 -5.22
C VAL A 115 21.78 -10.78 -5.21
N LEU A 116 21.36 -9.50 -5.16
CA LEU A 116 19.95 -9.12 -5.20
C LEU A 116 19.25 -9.66 -6.45
N LYS A 117 19.89 -9.54 -7.64
CA LYS A 117 19.31 -10.04 -8.88
C LYS A 117 19.20 -11.56 -8.89
N GLU A 118 20.24 -12.27 -8.46
CA GLU A 118 20.23 -13.73 -8.38
C GLU A 118 19.12 -14.22 -7.43
N ASN A 119 18.98 -13.61 -6.26
CA ASN A 119 17.90 -13.92 -5.33
C ASN A 119 16.51 -13.68 -5.95
N LEU A 120 16.30 -12.57 -6.65
CA LEU A 120 15.01 -12.29 -7.29
C LEU A 120 14.71 -13.22 -8.46
N GLU A 121 15.71 -13.58 -9.27
CA GLU A 121 15.56 -14.55 -10.36
C GLU A 121 15.14 -15.94 -9.82
N GLY A 122 15.61 -16.32 -8.63
CA GLY A 122 15.18 -17.54 -7.96
C GLY A 122 13.78 -17.44 -7.32
N ILE A 123 13.42 -16.28 -6.76
CA ILE A 123 12.15 -16.07 -6.03
C ILE A 123 10.96 -15.89 -6.97
N LEU A 124 11.09 -15.07 -8.01
CA LEU A 124 9.96 -14.60 -8.81
C LEU A 124 9.16 -15.70 -9.51
N PRO A 125 9.76 -16.75 -10.10
CA PRO A 125 9.00 -17.83 -10.72
C PRO A 125 8.09 -18.55 -9.72
N LEU A 126 8.58 -18.80 -8.51
CA LEU A 126 7.80 -19.44 -7.46
C LEU A 126 6.74 -18.48 -6.86
N ALA A 127 7.05 -17.20 -6.78
CA ALA A 127 6.09 -16.16 -6.36
C ALA A 127 4.89 -16.10 -7.32
N GLU A 128 5.14 -16.17 -8.63
CA GLU A 128 4.11 -16.25 -9.66
C GLU A 128 3.28 -17.53 -9.54
N GLU A 129 3.93 -18.69 -9.40
CA GLU A 129 3.24 -19.98 -9.24
C GLU A 129 2.30 -19.98 -8.03
N LEU A 130 2.73 -19.43 -6.91
CA LEU A 130 1.99 -19.40 -5.66
C LEU A 130 1.02 -18.21 -5.54
N GLY A 131 1.05 -17.26 -6.48
CA GLY A 131 0.22 -16.07 -6.42
C GLY A 131 0.57 -15.12 -5.27
N VAL A 132 1.84 -15.05 -4.88
CA VAL A 132 2.36 -14.22 -3.79
C VAL A 132 3.29 -13.15 -4.38
N CYS A 133 2.99 -11.87 -4.15
CA CYS A 133 3.83 -10.79 -4.65
C CYS A 133 4.95 -10.46 -3.64
N VAL A 134 6.18 -10.32 -4.14
CA VAL A 134 7.35 -9.90 -3.36
C VAL A 134 7.41 -8.38 -3.34
N LEU A 135 7.48 -7.79 -2.16
CA LEU A 135 7.58 -6.34 -1.98
C LEU A 135 8.99 -5.96 -1.52
N ILE A 136 9.60 -5.05 -2.25
CA ILE A 136 10.85 -4.42 -1.83
C ILE A 136 10.52 -3.20 -0.99
N LYS A 137 11.07 -3.17 0.24
CA LYS A 137 10.90 -2.04 1.17
C LYS A 137 11.69 -0.83 0.67
N THR A 138 11.10 0.36 0.72
CA THR A 138 11.77 1.63 0.41
C THR A 138 12.74 2.03 1.52
N SER A 139 13.76 1.22 1.75
CA SER A 139 14.82 1.42 2.74
C SER A 139 16.17 1.00 2.16
N GLY A 140 17.26 1.34 2.83
CA GLY A 140 18.59 1.05 2.31
C GLY A 140 18.81 1.75 0.97
N ILE A 141 19.30 0.99 -0.02
CA ILE A 141 19.55 1.54 -1.37
C ILE A 141 18.28 2.01 -2.09
N PHE A 142 17.13 1.46 -1.72
CA PHE A 142 15.84 1.78 -2.33
C PHE A 142 15.04 2.84 -1.56
N ALA A 143 15.66 3.52 -0.60
CA ALA A 143 15.10 4.75 -0.05
C ALA A 143 15.08 5.88 -1.11
N ASP A 144 15.95 5.82 -2.13
CA ASP A 144 15.77 6.54 -3.40
C ASP A 144 14.71 5.84 -4.25
N THR A 145 13.50 6.39 -4.27
CA THR A 145 12.37 5.74 -4.94
C THR A 145 12.43 5.85 -6.46
N ALA A 146 13.19 6.78 -7.04
CA ALA A 146 13.44 6.81 -8.47
C ALA A 146 14.34 5.65 -8.88
N TYR A 147 15.32 5.30 -8.05
CA TYR A 147 16.15 4.13 -8.27
C TYR A 147 15.33 2.83 -8.13
N LEU A 148 14.50 2.72 -7.09
CA LEU A 148 13.60 1.56 -6.95
C LEU A 148 12.67 1.43 -8.16
N ARG A 149 12.08 2.52 -8.64
CA ARG A 149 11.25 2.51 -9.85
C ARG A 149 11.99 1.88 -11.04
N SER A 150 13.18 2.39 -11.34
CA SER A 150 13.98 1.91 -12.48
C SER A 150 14.30 0.42 -12.33
N PHE A 151 14.55 -0.02 -11.09
CA PHE A 151 14.81 -1.41 -10.78
C PHE A 151 13.58 -2.29 -11.03
N LEU A 152 12.40 -1.91 -10.52
CA LEU A 152 11.15 -2.65 -10.71
C LEU A 152 10.73 -2.71 -12.18
N GLU A 153 10.88 -1.61 -12.92
CA GLU A 153 10.60 -1.55 -14.36
C GLU A 153 11.49 -2.52 -15.17
N GLY A 154 12.72 -2.77 -14.70
CA GLY A 154 13.64 -3.73 -15.32
C GLY A 154 13.15 -5.19 -15.27
N TYR A 155 12.35 -5.57 -14.26
CA TYR A 155 11.75 -6.90 -14.15
C TYR A 155 10.41 -7.02 -14.87
N ALA A 156 9.65 -5.93 -14.97
CA ALA A 156 8.32 -5.88 -15.58
C ALA A 156 7.38 -7.03 -15.11
N SER A 157 7.42 -7.35 -13.81
CA SER A 157 6.70 -8.46 -13.20
C SER A 157 5.54 -7.96 -12.33
N ASP A 158 4.37 -8.59 -12.45
CA ASP A 158 3.21 -8.34 -11.58
C ASP A 158 3.44 -8.90 -10.16
N TRP A 159 4.46 -9.75 -9.97
CA TRP A 159 4.80 -10.41 -8.72
C TRP A 159 5.92 -9.71 -7.95
N LEU A 160 6.32 -8.52 -8.42
CA LEU A 160 7.28 -7.66 -7.76
C LEU A 160 6.71 -6.26 -7.58
N GLY A 161 6.73 -5.77 -6.35
CA GLY A 161 6.17 -4.46 -6.01
C GLY A 161 6.98 -3.74 -4.95
N ALA A 162 6.40 -2.69 -4.38
CA ALA A 162 7.02 -1.89 -3.35
C ALA A 162 6.18 -1.87 -2.07
N LEU A 163 6.87 -1.94 -0.92
CA LEU A 163 6.38 -1.48 0.35
C LEU A 163 6.90 -0.05 0.57
N TRP A 164 6.02 0.91 0.63
CA TRP A 164 6.41 2.26 1.00
C TRP A 164 6.57 2.39 2.51
N ASP A 165 7.81 2.38 2.99
CA ASP A 165 8.14 2.84 4.31
C ASP A 165 8.22 4.37 4.26
N MET A 166 7.26 5.06 4.86
CA MET A 166 7.11 6.51 4.74
C MET A 166 8.28 7.29 5.33
N HIS A 167 9.05 6.67 6.21
CA HIS A 167 10.13 7.29 6.92
C HIS A 167 11.39 7.47 6.04
N HIS A 168 11.86 6.39 5.41
CA HIS A 168 13.18 6.37 4.79
C HIS A 168 13.33 7.30 3.58
N PRO A 169 12.44 7.30 2.57
CA PRO A 169 12.59 8.24 1.45
C PRO A 169 12.64 9.70 1.92
N TYR A 170 11.81 10.04 2.89
CA TYR A 170 11.76 11.38 3.42
C TYR A 170 13.01 11.72 4.24
N ARG A 171 13.46 10.85 5.17
CA ARG A 171 14.58 11.12 6.09
C ARG A 171 15.94 10.94 5.44
N ASP A 172 16.09 9.97 4.57
CA ASP A 172 17.38 9.63 3.98
C ASP A 172 17.68 10.44 2.73
N PHE A 173 16.63 10.79 1.96
CA PHE A 173 16.77 11.50 0.68
C PHE A 173 16.04 12.86 0.63
N GLY A 174 15.33 13.26 1.69
CA GLY A 174 14.52 14.47 1.66
C GLY A 174 13.38 14.43 0.63
N GLU A 175 12.97 13.22 0.23
CA GLU A 175 12.00 13.02 -0.82
C GLU A 175 10.60 13.33 -0.33
N SER A 176 9.84 14.13 -1.09
CA SER A 176 8.45 14.42 -0.74
C SER A 176 7.53 13.23 -1.04
N ALA A 177 6.41 13.14 -0.33
CA ALA A 177 5.41 12.11 -0.56
C ALA A 177 4.87 12.10 -2.00
N ASP A 178 4.69 13.29 -2.59
CA ASP A 178 4.25 13.42 -3.98
C ASP A 178 5.29 12.87 -4.96
N THR A 179 6.58 13.08 -4.68
CA THR A 179 7.68 12.52 -5.49
C THR A 179 7.70 10.99 -5.38
N THR A 180 7.59 10.45 -4.16
CA THR A 180 7.53 8.99 -3.94
C THR A 180 6.36 8.37 -4.71
N ILE A 181 5.17 8.96 -4.63
CA ILE A 181 4.01 8.43 -5.35
C ILE A 181 4.13 8.63 -6.87
N LYS A 182 4.74 9.72 -7.33
CA LYS A 182 5.06 9.89 -8.76
C LYS A 182 6.00 8.79 -9.27
N ASN A 183 6.98 8.41 -8.46
CA ASN A 183 7.94 7.35 -8.80
C ASN A 183 7.30 5.95 -8.72
N LEU A 184 6.70 5.63 -7.59
CA LEU A 184 6.25 4.26 -7.31
C LEU A 184 4.79 3.98 -7.69
N GLY A 185 3.88 4.95 -7.50
CA GLY A 185 2.49 4.86 -7.94
C GLY A 185 1.85 3.47 -7.69
N THR A 186 1.57 2.76 -8.77
CA THR A 186 0.90 1.45 -8.76
C THR A 186 1.73 0.31 -8.16
N TYR A 187 3.05 0.50 -8.02
CA TYR A 187 3.91 -0.48 -7.35
C TYR A 187 3.69 -0.52 -5.83
N VAL A 188 3.16 0.57 -5.22
CA VAL A 188 2.88 0.59 -3.78
C VAL A 188 1.72 -0.36 -3.46
N LYS A 189 2.05 -1.45 -2.77
CA LYS A 189 1.09 -2.50 -2.36
C LYS A 189 0.85 -2.52 -0.86
N HIS A 190 1.82 -2.06 -0.07
CA HIS A 190 1.75 -2.00 1.38
C HIS A 190 2.49 -0.75 1.90
N VAL A 191 2.11 -0.29 3.09
CA VAL A 191 2.65 0.94 3.67
C VAL A 191 3.03 0.73 5.13
N HIS A 192 4.24 1.14 5.49
CA HIS A 192 4.69 1.28 6.87
C HIS A 192 4.67 2.74 7.30
N LEU A 193 4.13 2.99 8.47
CA LEU A 193 4.09 4.31 9.09
C LEU A 193 4.72 4.27 10.47
N ARG A 194 5.67 5.16 10.68
CA ARG A 194 6.26 5.57 11.96
C ARG A 194 6.58 7.05 11.89
N ASP A 195 6.76 7.70 13.01
CA ASP A 195 7.07 9.13 13.07
C ASP A 195 8.38 9.37 13.80
N SER A 196 9.01 10.51 13.55
CA SER A 196 10.29 10.89 14.14
C SER A 196 10.52 12.38 13.98
N ASP A 197 11.45 12.95 14.74
CA ASP A 197 11.96 14.32 14.55
C ASP A 197 13.15 14.37 13.59
N ASP A 198 13.96 13.32 13.59
CA ASP A 198 15.10 13.10 12.69
C ASP A 198 15.22 11.61 12.32
N LYS A 199 16.39 11.16 11.87
CA LYS A 199 16.60 9.76 11.48
C LYS A 199 16.46 8.78 12.64
N ASP A 200 16.83 9.17 13.83
CA ASP A 200 17.04 8.29 14.98
C ASP A 200 16.15 8.62 16.18
N THR A 201 15.50 9.80 16.20
CA THR A 201 14.61 10.24 17.28
C THR A 201 13.16 9.97 16.93
N TYR A 202 12.66 8.82 17.34
CA TYR A 202 11.29 8.36 17.04
C TYR A 202 10.29 8.90 18.04
N ASN A 203 9.05 9.11 17.56
CA ASN A 203 7.93 9.65 18.31
C ASN A 203 6.65 8.89 18.03
N LEU A 204 5.63 9.11 18.85
CA LEU A 204 4.27 8.69 18.52
C LEU A 204 3.81 9.38 17.23
N ILE A 205 2.94 8.70 16.47
CA ILE A 205 2.47 9.23 15.19
C ILE A 205 1.79 10.58 15.36
N GLY A 206 2.33 11.59 14.69
CA GLY A 206 1.85 12.99 14.74
C GLY A 206 2.45 13.83 15.85
N GLU A 207 3.38 13.29 16.65
CA GLU A 207 4.17 14.03 17.62
C GLU A 207 5.57 14.34 17.09
N GLY A 208 6.01 13.65 16.03
CA GLY A 208 7.19 14.00 15.28
C GLY A 208 6.92 15.04 14.20
N ASN A 209 7.87 15.21 13.30
CA ASN A 209 7.77 16.19 12.23
C ASN A 209 7.72 15.58 10.81
N LEU A 210 7.42 14.28 10.69
CA LEU A 210 7.09 13.72 9.38
C LEU A 210 5.82 14.39 8.83
N PRO A 211 5.77 14.70 7.52
CA PRO A 211 4.60 15.31 6.89
C PRO A 211 3.50 14.26 6.63
N VAL A 212 3.00 13.61 7.70
CA VAL A 212 2.05 12.49 7.61
C VAL A 212 0.79 12.90 6.83
N SER A 213 0.31 14.13 7.00
CA SER A 213 -0.86 14.64 6.27
C SER A 213 -0.64 14.66 4.75
N ASP A 214 0.57 15.05 4.30
CA ASP A 214 0.93 15.05 2.88
C ASP A 214 1.08 13.62 2.35
N MET A 215 1.65 12.73 3.16
CA MET A 215 1.77 11.31 2.84
C MET A 215 0.40 10.65 2.67
N MET A 216 -0.56 10.97 3.54
CA MET A 216 -1.93 10.47 3.44
C MET A 216 -2.66 11.04 2.22
N ARG A 217 -2.42 12.31 1.88
CA ARG A 217 -2.94 12.92 0.65
C ARG A 217 -2.37 12.23 -0.60
N ALA A 218 -1.06 11.98 -0.61
CA ALA A 218 -0.39 11.28 -1.70
C ALA A 218 -0.94 9.85 -1.91
N LEU A 219 -1.19 9.08 -0.84
CA LEU A 219 -1.87 7.78 -0.93
C LEU A 219 -3.29 7.91 -1.50
N SER A 220 -4.01 8.96 -1.08
CA SER A 220 -5.36 9.20 -1.59
C SER A 220 -5.37 9.52 -3.09
N SER A 221 -4.33 10.18 -3.60
CA SER A 221 -4.21 10.53 -5.03
C SER A 221 -4.10 9.30 -5.95
N ILE A 222 -3.63 8.16 -5.42
CA ILE A 222 -3.55 6.88 -6.17
C ILE A 222 -4.67 5.91 -5.81
N ASN A 223 -5.70 6.37 -5.07
CA ASN A 223 -6.78 5.52 -4.56
C ASN A 223 -6.28 4.32 -3.74
N TYR A 224 -5.24 4.50 -2.95
CA TYR A 224 -4.74 3.44 -2.12
C TYR A 224 -5.79 2.98 -1.10
N ASP A 225 -6.21 1.73 -1.17
CA ASP A 225 -7.19 1.10 -0.29
C ASP A 225 -6.60 -0.04 0.55
N GLY A 226 -5.29 -0.26 0.43
CA GLY A 226 -4.54 -1.27 1.16
C GLY A 226 -4.40 -0.96 2.66
N PHE A 227 -3.43 -1.63 3.27
CA PHE A 227 -3.13 -1.50 4.69
C PHE A 227 -2.02 -0.48 4.95
N ILE A 228 -2.18 0.25 6.06
CA ILE A 228 -1.12 1.04 6.67
C ILE A 228 -0.78 0.37 7.99
N SER A 229 0.42 -0.19 8.09
CA SER A 229 0.95 -0.83 9.28
C SER A 229 1.70 0.16 10.15
N LEU A 230 1.31 0.24 11.41
CA LEU A 230 2.13 0.85 12.43
C LEU A 230 3.41 0.01 12.60
N GLU A 231 4.56 0.58 12.30
CA GLU A 231 5.85 0.00 12.65
C GLU A 231 6.35 0.61 13.96
N TRP A 232 6.68 -0.24 14.91
CA TRP A 232 7.15 0.15 16.22
C TRP A 232 8.28 -0.76 16.68
N LYS A 233 9.21 -0.20 17.47
CA LYS A 233 10.22 -0.97 18.19
C LYS A 233 10.29 -0.44 19.63
N PRO A 234 10.33 -1.32 20.64
CA PRO A 234 10.44 -0.90 22.03
C PRO A 234 11.66 -0.01 22.32
N GLU A 235 12.75 -0.23 21.59
CA GLU A 235 14.00 0.51 21.76
C GLU A 235 13.92 1.98 21.27
N TRP A 236 12.89 2.32 20.51
CA TRP A 236 12.73 3.68 19.99
C TRP A 236 12.30 4.69 21.06
N MET A 237 11.53 4.24 22.05
CA MET A 237 11.10 5.04 23.18
C MET A 237 11.09 4.15 24.43
N GLU A 238 12.20 4.11 25.16
CA GLU A 238 12.38 3.19 26.30
C GLU A 238 11.35 3.44 27.41
N ASP A 239 10.90 4.70 27.58
CA ASP A 239 9.91 5.10 28.56
C ASP A 239 8.45 4.83 28.12
N LEU A 240 8.24 4.43 26.87
CA LEU A 240 6.91 4.23 26.30
C LEU A 240 6.83 2.93 25.50
N GLN A 241 6.66 1.82 26.21
CA GLN A 241 6.53 0.49 25.59
C GLN A 241 5.10 -0.07 25.64
N ASP A 242 4.18 0.67 26.27
CA ASP A 242 2.84 0.19 26.51
C ASP A 242 1.95 0.31 25.26
N ARG A 243 1.55 -0.87 24.72
CA ARG A 243 0.62 -0.95 23.58
C ARG A 243 -0.72 -0.29 23.87
N GLU A 244 -1.15 -0.26 25.13
CA GLU A 244 -2.41 0.36 25.56
C GLU A 244 -2.38 1.89 25.41
N ILE A 245 -1.20 2.47 25.18
CA ILE A 245 -1.02 3.87 24.83
C ILE A 245 -0.76 4.01 23.32
N ILE A 246 0.17 3.21 22.77
CA ILE A 246 0.64 3.33 21.38
C ILE A 246 -0.49 3.04 20.39
N PHE A 247 -1.24 1.95 20.58
CA PHE A 247 -2.31 1.56 19.64
C PHE A 247 -3.46 2.54 19.61
N PRO A 248 -4.06 2.95 20.76
CA PRO A 248 -5.13 3.96 20.73
C PRO A 248 -4.66 5.29 20.16
N HIS A 249 -3.41 5.69 20.45
CA HIS A 249 -2.83 6.91 19.89
C HIS A 249 -2.79 6.85 18.36
N PHE A 250 -2.23 5.78 17.80
CA PHE A 250 -2.17 5.56 16.35
C PHE A 250 -3.56 5.55 15.71
N VAL A 251 -4.48 4.74 16.23
CA VAL A 251 -5.84 4.62 15.68
C VAL A 251 -6.58 5.95 15.74
N ASN A 252 -6.46 6.68 16.87
CA ASN A 252 -7.08 7.99 17.02
C ASN A 252 -6.48 9.01 16.05
N TYR A 253 -5.15 9.05 15.90
CA TYR A 253 -4.50 9.94 14.95
C TYR A 253 -4.95 9.63 13.52
N MET A 254 -4.95 8.37 13.11
CA MET A 254 -5.34 7.93 11.77
C MET A 254 -6.83 8.15 11.48
N SER A 255 -7.67 8.21 12.51
CA SER A 255 -9.11 8.49 12.35
C SER A 255 -9.39 9.84 11.66
N ARG A 256 -8.46 10.79 11.74
CA ARG A 256 -8.54 12.11 11.06
C ARG A 256 -8.55 11.97 9.53
N PHE A 257 -7.94 10.91 9.01
CA PHE A 257 -7.85 10.62 7.58
C PHE A 257 -8.93 9.63 7.11
N HIS A 258 -9.62 8.98 8.04
CA HIS A 258 -10.88 8.33 7.70
C HIS A 258 -11.90 9.45 7.52
N SER A 259 -12.24 9.74 6.27
CA SER A 259 -13.26 10.74 6.03
C SER A 259 -14.52 10.34 6.80
N THR A 260 -14.83 11.10 7.86
CA THR A 260 -16.15 11.20 8.46
C THR A 260 -17.11 11.96 7.53
N ARG A 261 -16.75 12.09 6.25
CA ARG A 261 -17.77 12.34 5.27
C ARG A 261 -18.74 11.19 5.45
N THR A 262 -19.86 11.48 6.17
CA THR A 262 -21.10 10.75 5.92
C THR A 262 -21.11 10.62 4.41
N ARG A 263 -20.78 9.44 3.92
CA ARG A 263 -20.73 9.15 2.50
C ARG A 263 -22.12 9.51 1.97
N LYS A 264 -22.33 10.77 1.56
CA LYS A 264 -23.29 11.02 0.52
C LYS A 264 -22.89 10.00 -0.52
N LYS A 265 -23.80 9.07 -0.83
CA LYS A 265 -23.55 7.94 -1.74
C LYS A 265 -22.70 8.46 -2.89
N SER A 266 -21.38 8.22 -2.85
CA SER A 266 -20.51 8.56 -3.97
C SER A 266 -21.03 7.75 -5.13
N LEU A 267 -21.22 8.37 -6.28
CA LEU A 267 -21.63 7.73 -7.53
C LEU A 267 -20.84 6.45 -7.85
N TYR A 268 -19.63 6.33 -7.30
CA TYR A 268 -18.66 5.28 -7.59
C TYR A 268 -18.37 4.35 -6.42
N TYR A 269 -19.05 4.53 -5.27
CA TYR A 269 -18.81 3.72 -4.09
C TYR A 269 -19.92 2.68 -3.91
N ASN A 270 -19.87 1.65 -4.73
CA ASN A 270 -20.62 0.40 -4.54
C ASN A 270 -19.67 -0.75 -4.23
N HIS A 271 -18.74 -0.56 -3.28
CA HIS A 271 -17.97 -1.67 -2.76
C HIS A 271 -18.68 -2.26 -1.54
N ASP A 272 -18.92 -3.55 -1.58
CA ASP A 272 -19.48 -4.35 -0.47
C ASP A 272 -18.45 -4.64 0.64
N GLY A 273 -17.27 -3.98 0.59
CA GLY A 273 -16.14 -4.24 1.50
C GLY A 273 -15.26 -5.43 1.09
N THR A 274 -15.59 -6.16 0.02
CA THR A 274 -14.80 -7.28 -0.50
C THR A 274 -13.91 -6.87 -1.68
N GLY A 275 -13.96 -5.61 -2.07
CA GLY A 275 -13.26 -5.10 -3.27
C GLY A 275 -14.00 -5.37 -4.58
N GLN A 276 -15.15 -6.03 -4.54
CA GLN A 276 -15.96 -6.28 -5.73
C GLN A 276 -16.94 -5.12 -5.97
N TYR A 277 -17.04 -4.69 -7.21
CA TYR A 277 -18.04 -3.72 -7.65
C TYR A 277 -19.43 -4.36 -7.64
N VAL A 278 -20.30 -3.91 -6.75
CA VAL A 278 -21.69 -4.36 -6.71
C VAL A 278 -22.56 -3.39 -7.51
N TRP A 279 -22.92 -3.79 -8.70
CA TRP A 279 -23.87 -3.07 -9.53
C TRP A 279 -25.29 -3.26 -8.98
N LYS A 280 -25.87 -2.20 -8.42
CA LYS A 280 -27.29 -2.15 -8.05
C LYS A 280 -28.07 -1.62 -9.22
N LYS A 281 -28.87 -2.47 -9.84
CA LYS A 281 -29.65 -2.18 -11.05
C LYS A 281 -30.63 -1.01 -10.87
N ASP A 282 -30.99 -0.69 -9.64
CA ASP A 282 -31.97 0.34 -9.29
C ASP A 282 -31.34 1.72 -8.97
N ASP A 283 -30.01 1.81 -8.92
CA ASP A 283 -29.28 3.06 -8.66
C ASP A 283 -28.81 3.69 -10.01
N LEU A 284 -29.75 3.93 -10.95
CA LEU A 284 -29.44 4.71 -12.14
C LEU A 284 -29.07 6.15 -11.72
N ILE A 285 -27.96 6.62 -12.25
CA ILE A 285 -27.50 7.98 -12.03
C ILE A 285 -28.26 8.89 -13.01
N ASP A 286 -29.17 9.71 -12.50
CA ASP A 286 -29.89 10.72 -13.29
C ASP A 286 -29.06 12.00 -13.40
N LEU A 287 -27.86 11.87 -14.00
CA LEU A 287 -26.94 12.98 -14.25
C LEU A 287 -26.35 12.85 -15.65
N THR A 288 -26.12 13.99 -16.27
CA THR A 288 -25.35 14.08 -17.52
C THR A 288 -23.85 13.87 -17.26
N PHE A 289 -23.06 13.49 -18.27
CA PHE A 289 -21.60 13.36 -18.13
C PHE A 289 -20.91 14.60 -17.54
N PRO A 290 -21.22 15.86 -17.98
CA PRO A 290 -20.66 17.04 -17.34
C PRO A 290 -20.99 17.13 -15.84
N GLN A 291 -22.24 16.84 -15.45
CA GLN A 291 -22.62 16.86 -14.03
C GLN A 291 -21.91 15.80 -13.20
N VAL A 292 -21.65 14.64 -13.80
CA VAL A 292 -20.83 13.60 -13.15
C VAL A 292 -19.40 14.11 -12.96
N LEU A 293 -18.82 14.74 -13.98
CA LEU A 293 -17.47 15.31 -13.89
C LEU A 293 -17.39 16.43 -12.85
N ASP A 294 -18.39 17.35 -12.82
CA ASP A 294 -18.46 18.41 -11.81
C ASP A 294 -18.45 17.82 -10.40
N ARG A 295 -19.24 16.78 -10.19
CA ARG A 295 -19.29 16.07 -8.90
C ARG A 295 -17.97 15.39 -8.54
N MET A 296 -17.28 14.79 -9.52
CA MET A 296 -15.96 14.20 -9.30
C MET A 296 -14.92 15.26 -8.91
N VAL A 297 -14.99 16.45 -9.51
CA VAL A 297 -14.13 17.59 -9.15
C VAL A 297 -14.43 18.08 -7.73
N GLU A 298 -15.72 18.16 -7.35
CA GLU A 298 -16.11 18.55 -5.98
C GLU A 298 -15.65 17.54 -4.92
N GLU A 299 -15.73 16.24 -5.24
CA GLU A 299 -15.40 15.18 -4.28
C GLU A 299 -13.90 14.83 -4.27
N PHE A 300 -13.21 14.87 -5.43
CA PHE A 300 -11.86 14.37 -5.63
C PHE A 300 -11.01 15.22 -6.60
N PRO A 301 -10.85 16.54 -6.37
CA PRO A 301 -10.22 17.44 -7.34
C PRO A 301 -8.80 17.04 -7.74
N ASP A 302 -8.01 16.58 -6.78
CA ASP A 302 -6.59 16.24 -6.94
C ASP A 302 -6.34 14.77 -7.32
N GLN A 303 -7.40 13.98 -7.48
CA GLN A 303 -7.29 12.58 -7.87
C GLN A 303 -7.09 12.45 -9.37
N TYR A 304 -6.25 11.50 -9.80
CA TYR A 304 -6.04 11.25 -11.23
C TYR A 304 -7.31 10.71 -11.90
N ALA A 305 -7.82 11.46 -12.88
CA ALA A 305 -8.87 11.00 -13.79
C ALA A 305 -8.29 10.04 -14.83
N PHE A 306 -7.08 10.34 -15.32
CA PHE A 306 -6.34 9.48 -16.25
C PHE A 306 -4.87 9.44 -15.92
N LYS A 307 -4.26 8.28 -16.21
CA LYS A 307 -2.81 8.08 -16.22
C LYS A 307 -2.44 7.21 -17.41
N TYR A 308 -1.78 7.80 -18.39
CA TYR A 308 -1.18 7.09 -19.51
C TYR A 308 0.32 6.96 -19.27
N THR A 309 0.74 5.80 -18.77
CA THR A 309 2.12 5.54 -18.37
C THR A 309 3.10 5.56 -19.55
N THR A 310 2.64 5.14 -20.73
CA THR A 310 3.47 5.10 -21.97
C THR A 310 3.69 6.46 -22.63
N LEU A 311 2.91 7.48 -22.25
CA LEU A 311 2.93 8.80 -22.88
C LEU A 311 3.24 9.92 -21.88
N ASP A 312 3.61 9.56 -20.64
CA ASP A 312 3.83 10.50 -19.52
C ASP A 312 2.73 11.57 -19.39
N TYR A 313 1.47 11.14 -19.62
CA TYR A 313 0.31 12.02 -19.60
C TYR A 313 -0.59 11.67 -18.42
N THR A 314 -0.73 12.59 -17.51
CA THR A 314 -1.63 12.48 -16.35
C THR A 314 -2.54 13.68 -16.27
N ARG A 315 -3.78 13.48 -15.78
CA ARG A 315 -4.72 14.54 -15.45
C ARG A 315 -5.45 14.22 -14.16
N THR A 316 -5.48 15.17 -13.26
CA THR A 316 -6.42 15.15 -12.13
C THR A 316 -7.85 15.42 -12.64
N TYR A 317 -8.85 15.18 -11.80
CA TYR A 317 -10.23 15.53 -12.18
C TYR A 317 -10.38 17.04 -12.40
N ALA A 318 -9.72 17.89 -11.61
CA ALA A 318 -9.74 19.34 -11.80
C ALA A 318 -9.13 19.74 -13.15
N GLU A 319 -7.94 19.23 -13.47
CA GLU A 319 -7.29 19.48 -14.77
C GLU A 319 -8.11 18.95 -15.96
N PHE A 320 -8.68 17.75 -15.80
CA PHE A 320 -9.55 17.19 -16.84
C PHE A 320 -10.80 18.04 -17.07
N ARG A 321 -11.39 18.59 -16.00
CA ARG A 321 -12.52 19.53 -16.13
C ARG A 321 -12.13 20.77 -16.91
N GLU A 322 -10.96 21.33 -16.67
CA GLU A 322 -10.43 22.46 -17.40
C GLU A 322 -10.22 22.14 -18.90
N ASP A 323 -9.65 20.97 -19.20
CA ASP A 323 -9.48 20.49 -20.58
C ASP A 323 -10.82 20.35 -21.30
N VAL A 324 -11.86 19.78 -20.64
CA VAL A 324 -13.23 19.68 -21.19
C VAL A 324 -13.82 21.02 -21.45
N ASP A 325 -13.67 22.00 -20.55
CA ASP A 325 -14.19 23.37 -20.75
C ASP A 325 -13.47 24.10 -21.89
N ASN A 326 -12.15 23.90 -21.99
CA ASN A 326 -11.37 24.49 -23.09
C ASN A 326 -11.82 23.92 -24.47
N PHE A 327 -12.01 22.61 -24.53
CA PHE A 327 -12.49 21.94 -25.73
C PHE A 327 -13.92 22.39 -26.10
N ALA A 328 -14.79 22.48 -25.10
CA ALA A 328 -16.15 22.98 -25.31
C ALA A 328 -16.17 24.43 -25.88
N ARG A 329 -15.34 25.35 -25.33
CA ARG A 329 -15.17 26.70 -25.82
C ARG A 329 -14.66 26.72 -27.28
N ALA A 330 -13.72 25.84 -27.63
CA ALA A 330 -13.23 25.70 -28.99
C ALA A 330 -14.34 25.26 -29.94
N LEU A 331 -15.16 24.27 -29.58
CA LEU A 331 -16.31 23.86 -30.41
C LEU A 331 -17.31 24.97 -30.61
N VAL A 332 -17.62 25.74 -29.58
CA VAL A 332 -18.52 26.92 -29.69
C VAL A 332 -17.92 27.96 -30.62
N SER A 333 -16.62 28.23 -30.56
CA SER A 333 -15.92 29.17 -31.43
C SER A 333 -15.95 28.75 -32.91
N LEU A 334 -15.99 27.42 -33.16
CA LEU A 334 -16.15 26.82 -34.49
C LEU A 334 -17.62 26.84 -34.99
N GLY A 335 -18.55 27.38 -34.22
CA GLY A 335 -19.94 27.50 -34.59
C GLY A 335 -20.82 26.29 -34.29
N VAL A 336 -20.36 25.35 -33.48
CA VAL A 336 -21.14 24.20 -33.01
C VAL A 336 -22.27 24.73 -32.11
N LYS A 337 -23.52 24.33 -32.40
CA LYS A 337 -24.75 24.78 -31.73
C LYS A 337 -25.51 23.56 -31.20
N PRO A 338 -26.48 23.75 -30.28
CA PRO A 338 -27.39 22.67 -29.89
C PRO A 338 -28.01 22.01 -31.13
N GLY A 339 -27.93 20.68 -31.20
CA GLY A 339 -28.39 19.88 -32.35
C GLY A 339 -27.34 19.65 -33.44
N SER A 340 -26.18 20.30 -33.39
CA SER A 340 -25.06 19.99 -34.30
C SER A 340 -24.58 18.57 -34.10
N LYS A 341 -24.24 17.90 -35.20
CA LYS A 341 -23.63 16.56 -35.17
C LYS A 341 -22.12 16.69 -35.26
N VAL A 342 -21.40 16.19 -34.28
CA VAL A 342 -19.94 16.17 -34.23
C VAL A 342 -19.47 14.72 -34.32
N ALA A 343 -18.57 14.43 -35.26
CA ALA A 343 -17.95 13.14 -35.41
C ALA A 343 -16.50 13.19 -34.87
N ILE A 344 -16.12 12.24 -34.07
CA ILE A 344 -14.74 12.07 -33.56
C ILE A 344 -14.15 10.85 -34.22
N TRP A 345 -13.00 11.00 -34.85
CA TRP A 345 -12.19 9.90 -35.37
C TRP A 345 -10.85 9.97 -34.66
N ALA A 346 -10.69 9.19 -33.63
CA ALA A 346 -9.48 9.14 -32.81
C ALA A 346 -9.18 7.70 -32.39
N THR A 347 -7.90 7.42 -32.15
CA THR A 347 -7.45 6.20 -31.45
C THR A 347 -7.54 6.42 -29.94
N ASN A 348 -7.36 5.36 -29.14
CA ASN A 348 -7.33 5.45 -27.67
C ASN A 348 -6.01 6.08 -27.20
N VAL A 349 -5.84 7.37 -27.43
CA VAL A 349 -4.71 8.16 -26.96
C VAL A 349 -5.23 9.40 -26.24
N PRO A 350 -4.48 9.93 -25.25
CA PRO A 350 -4.77 11.25 -24.71
C PRO A 350 -4.53 12.27 -25.84
N ALA A 351 -5.56 13.01 -26.21
CA ALA A 351 -5.48 14.01 -27.26
C ALA A 351 -5.14 15.37 -26.66
#